data_22238f33006e17075ce420e18746bb92
#
_entry.id   22238f33006e17075ce420e18746bb92
#
_cell.length_a   1.000
_cell.length_b   1.000
_cell.length_c   1.000
_cell.angle_alpha   90.00
_cell.angle_beta   90.00
_cell.angle_gamma   90.00
#
_symmetry.space_group_name_H-M   'P 1'
#
loop_
_entity.id
_entity.type
_entity.pdbx_description
1 polymer ?
#
loop_
_entity_poly.entity_id
_entity_poly.type
_entity_poly.pdbx_seq_one_letter_code
_entity_poly.pdbx_strand_id
1 'polypeptide(L)'
;MLFRSDMGGSLMASEAVLQALLARQHSGKGSLIEVALSDAAAYLALPRRWGLTHRSAAVGGGHAGYKVYPCKDGRVAIAALEPHFAAALGAQAGVTKPNIMTMFAPATHAAVASWALGLTCKELDKLAAQHDLPLHTLPA
;
A
#
# COMPACT_ATOMS: atom_id res chain seq x y z
N MET A 1 -20.84 -12.26 -6.06
CA MET A 1 -19.73 -11.61 -5.29
C MET A 1 -18.49 -12.48 -5.50
N LEU A 2 -17.45 -11.91 -6.10
CA LEU A 2 -16.18 -12.64 -6.27
C LEU A 2 -15.30 -12.41 -5.03
N PHE A 3 -14.84 -13.49 -4.44
CA PHE A 3 -13.88 -13.44 -3.34
C PHE A 3 -12.46 -13.24 -3.88
N ARG A 4 -11.55 -12.74 -3.06
CA ARG A 4 -10.13 -12.55 -3.44
C ARG A 4 -9.47 -13.86 -3.88
N SER A 5 -9.84 -14.99 -3.26
CA SER A 5 -9.39 -16.32 -3.64
C SER A 5 -9.84 -16.70 -5.05
N ASP A 6 -11.07 -16.36 -5.46
CA ASP A 6 -11.57 -16.65 -6.80
C ASP A 6 -10.80 -15.85 -7.86
N MET A 7 -10.53 -14.57 -7.59
CA MET A 7 -9.71 -13.73 -8.48
C MET A 7 -8.27 -14.24 -8.57
N GLY A 8 -7.66 -14.55 -7.40
CA GLY A 8 -6.31 -15.11 -7.35
C GLY A 8 -6.22 -16.47 -8.05
N GLY A 9 -7.19 -17.34 -7.83
CA GLY A 9 -7.27 -18.66 -8.47
C GLY A 9 -7.42 -18.56 -10.00
N SER A 10 -8.23 -17.62 -10.49
CA SER A 10 -8.40 -17.37 -11.93
C SER A 10 -7.10 -16.91 -12.58
N LEU A 11 -6.35 -16.02 -11.92
CA LEU A 11 -5.04 -15.56 -12.42
C LEU A 11 -4.02 -16.69 -12.43
N MET A 12 -3.92 -17.47 -11.33
CA MET A 12 -3.02 -18.62 -11.24
C MET A 12 -3.37 -19.69 -12.28
N ALA A 13 -4.65 -19.96 -12.53
CA ALA A 13 -5.09 -20.89 -13.57
C ALA A 13 -4.68 -20.41 -14.96
N SER A 14 -4.86 -19.13 -15.27
CA SER A 14 -4.44 -18.54 -16.54
C SER A 14 -2.95 -18.65 -16.76
N GLU A 15 -2.14 -18.34 -15.74
CA GLU A 15 -0.69 -18.47 -15.77
C GLU A 15 -0.27 -19.94 -15.97
N ALA A 16 -0.84 -20.86 -15.23
CA ALA A 16 -0.51 -22.29 -15.33
C ALA A 16 -0.85 -22.86 -16.71
N VAL A 17 -1.97 -22.44 -17.32
CA VAL A 17 -2.33 -22.83 -18.70
C VAL A 17 -1.31 -22.31 -19.70
N LEU A 18 -0.89 -21.04 -19.59
CA LEU A 18 0.13 -20.47 -20.48
C LEU A 18 1.48 -21.19 -20.33
N GLN A 19 1.90 -21.49 -19.12
CA GLN A 19 3.12 -22.25 -18.85
C GLN A 19 3.05 -23.66 -19.47
N ALA A 20 1.92 -24.35 -19.32
CA ALA A 20 1.73 -25.68 -19.90
C ALA A 20 1.70 -25.67 -21.44
N LEU A 21 1.12 -24.64 -22.06
CA LEU A 21 1.14 -24.47 -23.51
C LEU A 21 2.56 -24.25 -24.03
N LEU A 22 3.36 -23.42 -23.37
CA LEU A 22 4.77 -23.20 -23.69
C LEU A 22 5.59 -24.50 -23.55
N ALA A 23 5.39 -25.23 -22.45
CA ALA A 23 6.05 -26.53 -22.25
C ALA A 23 5.65 -27.55 -23.32
N ARG A 24 4.37 -27.56 -23.74
CA ARG A 24 3.88 -28.42 -24.82
C ARG A 24 4.52 -28.11 -26.16
N GLN A 25 4.79 -26.84 -26.47
CA GLN A 25 5.48 -26.47 -27.72
C GLN A 25 6.86 -27.11 -27.83
N HIS A 26 7.57 -27.29 -26.71
CA HIS A 26 8.91 -27.92 -26.69
C HIS A 26 8.85 -29.45 -26.58
N SER A 27 7.90 -29.98 -25.80
CA SER A 27 7.85 -31.43 -25.48
C SER A 27 6.92 -32.23 -26.39
N GLY A 28 5.98 -31.56 -27.08
CA GLY A 28 4.88 -32.21 -27.81
C GLY A 28 3.83 -32.87 -26.93
N LYS A 29 3.97 -32.82 -25.58
CA LYS A 29 3.11 -33.51 -24.62
C LYS A 29 2.22 -32.57 -23.87
N GLY A 30 0.93 -32.91 -23.69
CA GLY A 30 0.02 -32.20 -22.79
C GLY A 30 0.30 -32.54 -21.32
N SER A 31 -0.26 -31.72 -20.41
CA SER A 31 -0.21 -31.92 -18.98
C SER A 31 -1.56 -31.69 -18.32
N LEU A 32 -1.82 -32.36 -17.20
CA LEU A 32 -2.91 -32.03 -16.29
C LEU A 32 -2.43 -30.90 -15.36
N ILE A 33 -3.29 -29.92 -15.17
CA ILE A 33 -3.01 -28.76 -14.30
C ILE A 33 -4.05 -28.75 -13.19
N GLU A 34 -3.60 -28.64 -11.96
CA GLU A 34 -4.43 -28.46 -10.78
C GLU A 34 -4.11 -27.10 -10.16
N VAL A 35 -5.14 -26.30 -9.89
CA VAL A 35 -5.03 -24.99 -9.23
C VAL A 35 -6.02 -24.95 -8.08
N ALA A 36 -5.49 -24.93 -6.85
CA ALA A 36 -6.31 -24.84 -5.66
C ALA A 36 -6.56 -23.37 -5.24
N LEU A 37 -7.81 -23.03 -4.95
CA LEU A 37 -8.16 -21.69 -4.41
C LEU A 37 -7.48 -21.43 -3.06
N SER A 38 -7.21 -22.46 -2.27
CA SER A 38 -6.46 -22.38 -1.01
C SER A 38 -5.04 -21.86 -1.23
N ASP A 39 -4.37 -22.29 -2.31
CA ASP A 39 -3.01 -21.85 -2.64
C ASP A 39 -3.00 -20.40 -3.10
N ALA A 40 -3.99 -20.00 -3.90
CA ALA A 40 -4.20 -18.61 -4.27
C ALA A 40 -4.43 -17.72 -3.03
N ALA A 41 -5.26 -18.17 -2.10
CA ALA A 41 -5.50 -17.46 -0.83
C ALA A 41 -4.22 -17.37 0.02
N ALA A 42 -3.46 -18.46 0.12
CA ALA A 42 -2.19 -18.52 0.85
C ALA A 42 -1.15 -17.56 0.25
N TYR A 43 -1.04 -17.51 -1.09
CA TYR A 43 -0.16 -16.58 -1.81
C TYR A 43 -0.54 -15.12 -1.54
N LEU A 44 -1.82 -14.77 -1.66
CA LEU A 44 -2.31 -13.42 -1.37
C LEU A 44 -2.14 -13.01 0.10
N ALA A 45 -2.03 -13.98 1.02
CA ALA A 45 -1.79 -13.74 2.44
C ALA A 45 -0.29 -13.62 2.81
N LEU A 46 0.64 -13.82 1.87
CA LEU A 46 2.09 -13.76 2.14
C LEU A 46 2.54 -12.47 2.82
N PRO A 47 2.11 -11.26 2.42
CA PRO A 47 2.53 -10.04 3.09
C PRO A 47 2.18 -10.03 4.58
N ARG A 48 1.02 -10.59 4.95
CA ARG A 48 0.62 -10.75 6.36
C ARG A 48 1.46 -11.81 7.07
N ARG A 49 1.72 -12.94 6.44
CA ARG A 49 2.54 -14.03 7.00
C ARG A 49 3.99 -13.60 7.25
N TRP A 50 4.52 -12.72 6.40
CA TRP A 50 5.83 -12.12 6.56
C TRP A 50 5.86 -10.94 7.56
N GLY A 51 4.73 -10.61 8.17
CA GLY A 51 4.63 -9.52 9.14
C GLY A 51 4.63 -8.11 8.52
N LEU A 52 4.63 -7.98 7.19
CA LEU A 52 4.71 -6.68 6.50
C LEU A 52 3.49 -5.79 6.78
N THR A 53 2.32 -6.39 7.04
CA THR A 53 1.08 -5.67 7.36
C THR A 53 0.74 -5.66 8.86
N HIS A 54 1.71 -5.98 9.72
CA HIS A 54 1.53 -5.84 11.16
C HIS A 54 1.38 -4.35 11.52
N ARG A 55 0.62 -4.02 12.56
CA ARG A 55 0.36 -2.61 12.96
C ARG A 55 1.61 -1.78 13.24
N SER A 56 2.70 -2.41 13.65
CA SER A 56 3.99 -1.77 13.87
C SER A 56 4.88 -1.73 12.62
N ALA A 57 4.53 -2.47 11.57
CA ALA A 57 5.27 -2.46 10.31
C ALA A 57 4.93 -1.21 9.48
N ALA A 58 5.83 -0.82 8.58
CA ALA A 58 5.68 0.40 7.79
C ALA A 58 4.33 0.46 7.06
N VAL A 59 4.00 -0.58 6.29
CA VAL A 59 2.74 -0.64 5.51
C VAL A 59 1.52 -1.08 6.35
N GLY A 60 1.72 -1.40 7.61
CA GLY A 60 0.65 -1.68 8.58
C GLY A 60 0.13 -0.44 9.32
N GLY A 61 0.71 0.73 9.05
CA GLY A 61 0.39 2.00 9.70
C GLY A 61 1.33 2.38 10.83
N GLY A 62 2.45 1.65 11.03
CA GLY A 62 3.51 2.02 11.96
C GLY A 62 4.34 3.20 11.48
N HIS A 63 4.44 3.43 10.16
CA HIS A 63 5.11 4.58 9.56
C HIS A 63 4.11 5.73 9.38
N ALA A 64 4.42 6.91 9.89
CA ALA A 64 3.53 8.08 9.83
C ALA A 64 3.20 8.52 8.39
N GLY A 65 4.08 8.27 7.44
CA GLY A 65 3.86 8.52 6.02
C GLY A 65 3.07 7.43 5.29
N TYR A 66 2.58 6.38 5.97
CA TYR A 66 1.76 5.34 5.34
C TYR A 66 0.51 5.05 6.17
N LYS A 67 -0.45 5.95 6.08
CA LYS A 67 -1.66 5.90 6.92
C LYS A 67 -2.77 6.78 6.36
N VAL A 68 -4.00 6.50 6.76
CA VAL A 68 -5.15 7.38 6.54
C VAL A 68 -5.35 8.27 7.75
N TYR A 69 -5.42 9.59 7.51
CA TYR A 69 -5.68 10.61 8.54
C TYR A 69 -7.00 11.34 8.27
N PRO A 70 -7.69 11.80 9.29
CA PRO A 70 -8.79 12.76 9.11
C PRO A 70 -8.23 14.11 8.65
N CYS A 71 -8.99 14.80 7.81
CA CYS A 71 -8.78 16.21 7.45
C CYS A 71 -10.05 17.00 7.72
N LYS A 72 -10.06 18.31 7.40
CA LYS A 72 -11.17 19.21 7.76
C LYS A 72 -12.54 18.76 7.22
N ASP A 73 -12.57 18.23 6.01
CA ASP A 73 -13.78 17.92 5.23
C ASP A 73 -13.77 16.48 4.66
N GLY A 74 -12.98 15.58 5.29
CA GLY A 74 -12.90 14.20 4.84
C GLY A 74 -11.72 13.46 5.45
N ARG A 75 -11.01 12.70 4.63
CA ARG A 75 -9.82 11.93 5.00
C ARG A 75 -8.77 12.04 3.93
N VAL A 76 -7.52 11.79 4.28
CA VAL A 76 -6.39 11.71 3.34
C VAL A 76 -5.63 10.41 3.57
N ALA A 77 -5.42 9.65 2.52
CA ALA A 77 -4.54 8.50 2.48
C ALA A 77 -3.16 8.97 2.02
N ILE A 78 -2.13 8.70 2.83
CA ILE A 78 -0.74 9.10 2.54
C ILE A 78 0.08 7.82 2.32
N ALA A 79 0.96 7.83 1.29
CA ALA A 79 1.83 6.70 0.92
C ALA A 79 3.31 7.15 0.75
N ALA A 80 3.79 8.03 1.63
CA ALA A 80 5.12 8.62 1.64
C ALA A 80 6.12 7.73 2.39
N LEU A 81 6.43 6.54 1.85
CA LEU A 81 7.38 5.57 2.44
C LEU A 81 8.82 5.85 2.03
N GLU A 82 9.04 6.27 0.80
CA GLU A 82 10.36 6.54 0.25
C GLU A 82 11.00 7.75 0.94
N PRO A 83 12.33 7.77 1.15
CA PRO A 83 13.00 8.81 1.93
C PRO A 83 12.71 10.24 1.47
N HIS A 84 12.63 10.48 0.17
CA HIS A 84 12.34 11.82 -0.38
C HIS A 84 10.89 12.25 -0.12
N PHE A 85 9.91 11.34 -0.23
CA PHE A 85 8.52 11.62 0.10
C PHE A 85 8.31 11.80 1.60
N ALA A 86 8.98 11.00 2.43
CA ALA A 86 8.97 11.17 3.88
C ALA A 86 9.56 12.53 4.30
N ALA A 87 10.64 12.97 3.62
CA ALA A 87 11.24 14.29 3.84
C ALA A 87 10.29 15.42 3.43
N ALA A 88 9.65 15.32 2.27
CA ALA A 88 8.68 16.29 1.78
C ALA A 88 7.46 16.40 2.73
N LEU A 89 6.88 15.26 3.13
CA LEU A 89 5.81 15.22 4.12
C LEU A 89 6.24 15.83 5.47
N GLY A 90 7.43 15.47 5.94
CA GLY A 90 7.98 15.99 7.18
C GLY A 90 8.15 17.51 7.16
N ALA A 91 8.62 18.07 6.06
CA ALA A 91 8.73 19.52 5.87
C ALA A 91 7.36 20.21 5.98
N GLN A 92 6.31 19.63 5.38
CA GLN A 92 4.95 20.18 5.47
C GLN A 92 4.34 20.05 6.87
N ALA A 93 4.60 18.92 7.55
CA ALA A 93 4.08 18.66 8.89
C ALA A 93 4.95 19.23 10.03
N GLY A 94 6.01 19.97 9.72
CA GLY A 94 6.91 20.57 10.73
C GLY A 94 7.79 19.53 11.46
N VAL A 95 8.03 18.37 10.87
CA VAL A 95 8.91 17.33 11.44
C VAL A 95 10.37 17.67 11.13
N THR A 96 11.17 17.84 12.16
CA THR A 96 12.60 18.14 12.01
C THR A 96 13.39 16.87 11.65
N LYS A 97 14.15 16.92 10.54
CA LYS A 97 15.03 15.83 10.07
C LYS A 97 14.32 14.46 9.98
N PRO A 98 13.28 14.34 9.14
CA PRO A 98 12.59 13.07 8.99
C PRO A 98 13.56 12.01 8.45
N ASN A 99 13.58 10.86 9.11
CA ASN A 99 14.33 9.68 8.70
C ASN A 99 13.53 8.43 9.04
N ILE A 100 13.99 7.26 8.60
CA ILE A 100 13.24 6.01 8.77
C ILE A 100 12.83 5.75 10.23
N MET A 101 13.67 6.11 11.21
CA MET A 101 13.35 5.89 12.62
C MET A 101 12.37 6.93 13.17
N THR A 102 12.53 8.21 12.79
CA THR A 102 11.65 9.28 13.27
C THR A 102 10.23 9.15 12.71
N MET A 103 10.06 8.55 11.52
CA MET A 103 8.74 8.33 10.95
C MET A 103 7.89 7.28 11.71
N PHE A 104 8.50 6.47 12.57
CA PHE A 104 7.78 5.56 13.48
C PHE A 104 7.46 6.19 14.84
N ALA A 105 8.00 7.37 15.13
CA ALA A 105 7.82 8.00 16.43
C ALA A 105 6.39 8.52 16.64
N PRO A 106 5.80 8.35 17.84
CA PRO A 106 4.46 8.87 18.13
C PRO A 106 4.34 10.39 17.90
N ALA A 107 5.38 11.15 18.17
CA ALA A 107 5.42 12.60 17.93
C ALA A 107 5.26 12.94 16.43
N THR A 108 5.86 12.17 15.53
CA THR A 108 5.71 12.34 14.08
C THR A 108 4.29 12.01 13.62
N HIS A 109 3.71 10.94 14.14
CA HIS A 109 2.29 10.63 13.88
C HIS A 109 1.36 11.77 14.33
N ALA A 110 1.61 12.35 15.51
CA ALA A 110 0.83 13.48 16.00
C ALA A 110 1.00 14.73 15.13
N ALA A 111 2.22 15.02 14.68
CA ALA A 111 2.51 16.17 13.81
C ALA A 111 1.79 16.03 12.47
N VAL A 112 1.90 14.87 11.81
CA VAL A 112 1.20 14.60 10.53
C VAL A 112 -0.30 14.63 10.71
N ALA A 113 -0.84 14.08 11.79
CA ALA A 113 -2.27 14.11 12.10
C ALA A 113 -2.78 15.56 12.27
N SER A 114 -2.06 16.39 13.05
CA SER A 114 -2.42 17.80 13.27
C SER A 114 -2.35 18.60 11.99
N TRP A 115 -1.33 18.38 11.17
CA TRP A 115 -1.17 19.03 9.88
C TRP A 115 -2.33 18.67 8.94
N ALA A 116 -2.67 17.41 8.78
CA ALA A 116 -3.77 16.96 7.93
C ALA A 116 -5.12 17.51 8.41
N LEU A 117 -5.38 17.46 9.73
CA LEU A 117 -6.63 17.96 10.33
C LEU A 117 -6.82 19.48 10.13
N GLY A 118 -5.73 20.24 9.98
CA GLY A 118 -5.75 21.68 9.71
C GLY A 118 -6.12 22.06 8.27
N LEU A 119 -6.22 21.09 7.34
CA LEU A 119 -6.37 21.33 5.90
C LEU A 119 -7.64 20.69 5.35
N THR A 120 -8.19 21.28 4.30
CA THR A 120 -9.25 20.67 3.48
C THR A 120 -8.68 19.72 2.44
N CYS A 121 -9.52 18.83 1.89
CA CYS A 121 -9.14 17.96 0.77
C CYS A 121 -8.53 18.76 -0.38
N LYS A 122 -9.14 19.88 -0.76
CA LYS A 122 -8.66 20.76 -1.84
C LYS A 122 -7.28 21.36 -1.57
N GLU A 123 -7.02 21.78 -0.33
CA GLU A 123 -5.70 22.30 0.08
C GLU A 123 -4.65 21.19 0.07
N LEU A 124 -4.99 19.98 0.53
CA LEU A 124 -4.13 18.82 0.49
C LEU A 124 -3.78 18.41 -0.95
N ASP A 125 -4.75 18.37 -1.86
CA ASP A 125 -4.52 18.06 -3.28
C ASP A 125 -3.58 19.08 -3.93
N LYS A 126 -3.73 20.37 -3.59
CA LYS A 126 -2.84 21.44 -4.07
C LYS A 126 -1.40 21.25 -3.56
N LEU A 127 -1.24 20.95 -2.26
CA LEU A 127 0.07 20.67 -1.67
C LEU A 127 0.70 19.41 -2.26
N ALA A 128 -0.10 18.36 -2.53
CA ALA A 128 0.36 17.15 -3.20
C ALA A 128 0.99 17.47 -4.56
N ALA A 129 0.30 18.24 -5.38
CA ALA A 129 0.79 18.63 -6.69
C ALA A 129 2.04 19.56 -6.63
N GLN A 130 2.12 20.45 -5.63
CA GLN A 130 3.23 21.37 -5.46
C GLN A 130 4.52 20.74 -4.93
N HIS A 131 4.40 19.74 -4.08
CA HIS A 131 5.51 19.14 -3.34
C HIS A 131 5.75 17.67 -3.68
N ASP A 132 5.08 17.15 -4.72
CA ASP A 132 5.15 15.75 -5.14
C ASP A 132 4.88 14.79 -3.97
N LEU A 133 3.79 15.06 -3.21
CA LEU A 133 3.41 14.22 -2.08
C LEU A 133 2.48 13.11 -2.54
N PRO A 134 2.82 11.84 -2.31
CA PRO A 134 1.97 10.71 -2.65
C PRO A 134 0.82 10.60 -1.63
N LEU A 135 -0.22 11.35 -1.86
CA LEU A 135 -1.45 11.33 -1.07
C LEU A 135 -2.69 11.34 -1.97
N HIS A 136 -3.79 10.84 -1.42
CA HIS A 136 -5.09 10.83 -2.08
C HIS A 136 -6.16 11.25 -1.08
N THR A 137 -6.96 12.25 -1.43
CA THR A 137 -8.04 12.74 -0.60
C THR A 137 -9.33 11.95 -0.82
N LEU A 138 -10.07 11.79 0.25
CA LEU A 138 -11.34 11.07 0.32
C LEU A 138 -12.35 12.03 0.98
N PRO A 139 -13.12 12.79 0.19
CA PRO A 139 -14.17 13.66 0.72
C PRO A 139 -15.19 12.88 1.57
N ALA A 140 -15.86 13.58 2.51
CA ALA A 140 -16.85 12.99 3.40
C ALA A 140 -18.12 12.56 2.66
#